data_e4fb90551352a5962fed7956f8455645
#
_entry.id   e4fb90551352a5962fed7956f8455645
#
_cell.length_a   1.000
_cell.length_b   1.000
_cell.length_c   1.000
_cell.angle_alpha   90.00
_cell.angle_beta   90.00
_cell.angle_gamma   90.00
#
_symmetry.space_group_name_H-M   'P 1'
#
loop_
_entity.id
_entity.type
_entity.pdbx_description
1 polymer ?
#
loop_
_entity_poly.entity_id
_entity_poly.type
_entity_poly.pdbx_seq_one_letter_code
_entity_poly.pdbx_strand_id
1 'polypeptide(L)'
;MAKSKNNIVIAGLSGKVGKQLVFKQVNGRTIVTKFPNYKVSKTPKQEAHHQKFAKATVYAKTALENPTLKKAYADEAAKRPGVSAYIMAIADYLKAPVIDRIDTSAYTGAHNGEKIAIEVADASKVMTVKVKIVAANNSAIEEGAAALSEGKWVYTTTAINATLSGSKILVTATDRPNNVVTKEITL
;
A
#
# COMPACT_ATOMS: atom_id res chain seq x y z
N MET A 1 5.56 27.26 4.49
CA MET A 1 4.11 27.29 4.23
C MET A 1 3.42 27.89 5.44
N ALA A 2 2.68 29.00 5.29
CA ALA A 2 1.91 29.59 6.37
C ALA A 2 0.44 29.16 6.25
N LYS A 3 -0.17 28.79 7.37
CA LYS A 3 -1.61 28.49 7.48
C LYS A 3 -2.30 29.66 8.17
N SER A 4 -3.37 30.16 7.58
CA SER A 4 -4.21 31.17 8.23
C SER A 4 -5.28 30.51 9.06
N LYS A 5 -5.38 30.92 10.33
CA LYS A 5 -6.53 30.58 11.18
C LYS A 5 -7.26 31.91 11.50
N ASN A 6 -8.56 31.93 11.23
CA ASN A 6 -9.48 33.01 11.62
C ASN A 6 -9.07 34.45 11.16
N ASN A 7 -8.37 34.59 10.03
CA ASN A 7 -8.03 35.88 9.46
C ASN A 7 -9.02 36.20 8.33
N ILE A 8 -9.92 37.15 8.60
CA ILE A 8 -10.99 37.55 7.68
C ILE A 8 -10.45 38.17 6.38
N VAL A 9 -9.27 38.82 6.41
CA VAL A 9 -8.67 39.47 5.23
C VAL A 9 -8.22 38.49 4.17
N ILE A 10 -7.79 37.29 4.58
CA ILE A 10 -7.27 36.28 3.66
C ILE A 10 -8.13 35.03 3.61
N ALA A 11 -9.22 34.97 4.38
CA ALA A 11 -10.18 33.87 4.34
C ALA A 11 -10.81 33.78 2.96
N GLY A 12 -10.83 32.59 2.36
CA GLY A 12 -11.42 32.33 1.04
C GLY A 12 -10.57 32.80 -0.16
N LEU A 13 -9.46 33.50 0.03
CA LEU A 13 -8.60 33.88 -1.08
C LEU A 13 -7.98 32.69 -1.78
N SER A 14 -7.96 32.72 -3.11
CA SER A 14 -7.28 31.75 -3.96
C SER A 14 -6.62 32.45 -5.14
N GLY A 15 -5.52 31.86 -5.65
CA GLY A 15 -4.81 32.41 -6.80
C GLY A 15 -3.44 33.01 -6.47
N LYS A 16 -2.88 33.77 -7.41
CA LYS A 16 -1.53 34.31 -7.34
C LYS A 16 -1.60 35.82 -7.04
N VAL A 17 -0.71 36.31 -6.17
CA VAL A 17 -0.48 37.73 -5.95
C VAL A 17 0.93 38.02 -6.44
N GLY A 18 1.01 38.61 -7.64
CA GLY A 18 2.26 38.84 -8.35
C GLY A 18 3.06 37.55 -8.56
N LYS A 19 4.39 37.66 -8.53
CA LYS A 19 5.34 36.53 -8.53
C LYS A 19 5.84 36.18 -7.13
N GLN A 20 5.12 36.58 -6.08
CA GLN A 20 5.59 36.45 -4.70
C GLN A 20 4.79 35.40 -3.91
N LEU A 21 3.46 35.45 -3.95
CA LEU A 21 2.59 34.66 -3.11
C LEU A 21 1.55 33.89 -3.95
N VAL A 22 1.21 32.70 -3.45
CA VAL A 22 0.10 31.89 -3.95
C VAL A 22 -0.80 31.51 -2.78
N PHE A 23 -2.09 31.84 -2.90
CA PHE A 23 -3.14 31.43 -1.97
C PHE A 23 -3.80 30.15 -2.51
N LYS A 24 -3.99 29.16 -1.65
CA LYS A 24 -4.64 27.89 -1.96
C LYS A 24 -5.68 27.57 -0.91
N GLN A 25 -6.85 27.09 -1.34
CA GLN A 25 -7.84 26.53 -0.44
C GLN A 25 -7.62 25.02 -0.32
N VAL A 26 -7.42 24.54 0.89
CA VAL A 26 -7.24 23.12 1.17
C VAL A 26 -8.08 22.75 2.40
N ASN A 27 -9.09 21.91 2.22
CA ASN A 27 -10.01 21.49 3.29
C ASN A 27 -10.59 22.65 4.09
N GLY A 28 -11.11 23.68 3.39
CA GLY A 28 -11.70 24.88 4.01
C GLY A 28 -10.70 25.83 4.68
N ARG A 29 -9.40 25.64 4.47
CA ARG A 29 -8.34 26.49 5.04
C ARG A 29 -7.57 27.19 3.94
N THR A 30 -7.29 28.49 4.15
CA THR A 30 -6.41 29.25 3.26
C THR A 30 -4.95 28.99 3.61
N ILE A 31 -4.20 28.49 2.65
CA ILE A 31 -2.75 28.26 2.76
C ILE A 31 -2.03 29.27 1.88
N VAL A 32 -1.05 29.96 2.44
CA VAL A 32 -0.20 30.92 1.74
C VAL A 32 1.17 30.30 1.50
N THR A 33 1.61 30.29 0.25
CA THR A 33 2.92 29.77 -0.15
C THR A 33 3.66 30.80 -0.98
N LYS A 34 5.00 30.72 -0.96
CA LYS A 34 5.83 31.47 -1.91
C LYS A 34 5.53 31.01 -3.33
N PHE A 35 5.59 31.93 -4.30
CA PHE A 35 5.50 31.56 -5.72
C PHE A 35 6.64 30.58 -6.06
N PRO A 36 6.32 29.42 -6.66
CA PRO A 36 7.35 28.43 -6.98
C PRO A 36 8.27 28.95 -8.10
N ASN A 37 9.57 28.86 -7.86
CA ASN A 37 10.58 29.17 -8.88
C ASN A 37 11.04 27.84 -9.52
N TYR A 38 10.55 27.57 -10.72
CA TYR A 38 10.88 26.34 -11.47
C TYR A 38 12.13 26.57 -12.34
N LYS A 39 13.30 26.49 -11.75
CA LYS A 39 14.56 26.46 -12.49
C LYS A 39 15.42 25.23 -12.18
N VAL A 40 14.81 24.07 -12.05
CA VAL A 40 15.59 22.88 -11.73
C VAL A 40 15.30 21.79 -12.76
N SER A 41 16.35 21.30 -13.44
CA SER A 41 16.30 20.04 -14.16
C SER A 41 15.93 18.94 -13.16
N LYS A 42 15.00 18.11 -13.53
CA LYS A 42 14.57 16.98 -12.69
C LYS A 42 15.73 16.00 -12.52
N THR A 43 15.92 15.52 -11.31
CA THR A 43 16.85 14.42 -11.08
C THR A 43 16.26 13.11 -11.64
N PRO A 44 17.08 12.09 -11.96
CA PRO A 44 16.58 10.79 -12.43
C PRO A 44 15.54 10.16 -11.47
N LYS A 45 15.73 10.33 -10.14
CA LYS A 45 14.76 9.86 -9.13
C LYS A 45 13.43 10.62 -9.21
N GLN A 46 13.48 11.94 -9.42
CA GLN A 46 12.26 12.73 -9.60
C GLN A 46 11.54 12.36 -10.89
N GLU A 47 12.25 12.11 -11.98
CA GLU A 47 11.66 11.67 -13.23
C GLU A 47 10.97 10.32 -13.08
N ALA A 48 11.64 9.33 -12.47
CA ALA A 48 11.04 8.03 -12.19
C ALA A 48 9.78 8.14 -11.31
N HIS A 49 9.81 9.01 -10.29
CA HIS A 49 8.64 9.27 -9.45
C HIS A 49 7.49 9.92 -10.23
N HIS A 50 7.78 10.88 -11.12
CA HIS A 50 6.77 11.49 -11.98
C HIS A 50 6.12 10.46 -12.91
N GLN A 51 6.93 9.58 -13.52
CA GLN A 51 6.41 8.52 -14.38
C GLN A 51 5.54 7.53 -13.59
N LYS A 52 5.97 7.13 -12.39
CA LYS A 52 5.18 6.26 -11.51
C LYS A 52 3.85 6.93 -11.13
N PHE A 53 3.88 8.22 -10.79
CA PHE A 53 2.68 8.98 -10.48
C PHE A 53 1.74 9.13 -11.69
N ALA A 54 2.28 9.35 -12.88
CA ALA A 54 1.48 9.39 -14.10
C ALA A 54 0.73 8.06 -14.34
N LYS A 55 1.42 6.93 -14.17
CA LYS A 55 0.77 5.60 -14.24
C LYS A 55 -0.32 5.42 -13.16
N ALA A 56 -0.06 5.89 -11.93
CA ALA A 56 -1.04 5.85 -10.85
C ALA A 56 -2.30 6.67 -11.16
N THR A 57 -2.16 7.82 -11.82
CA THR A 57 -3.32 8.64 -12.22
C THR A 57 -4.15 7.97 -13.32
N VAL A 58 -3.51 7.29 -14.26
CA VAL A 58 -4.22 6.50 -15.29
C VAL A 58 -4.96 5.35 -14.62
N TYR A 59 -4.28 4.57 -13.79
CA TYR A 59 -4.92 3.49 -13.02
C TYR A 59 -6.14 3.97 -12.24
N ALA A 60 -6.00 5.08 -11.49
CA ALA A 60 -7.09 5.60 -10.68
C ALA A 60 -8.30 6.02 -11.52
N LYS A 61 -8.12 6.62 -12.69
CA LYS A 61 -9.21 6.96 -13.61
C LYS A 61 -9.93 5.70 -14.07
N THR A 62 -9.20 4.74 -14.62
CA THR A 62 -9.78 3.48 -15.12
C THR A 62 -10.46 2.67 -14.01
N ALA A 63 -9.83 2.57 -12.83
CA ALA A 63 -10.42 1.86 -11.69
C ALA A 63 -11.75 2.48 -11.23
N LEU A 64 -11.89 3.80 -11.30
CA LEU A 64 -13.12 4.50 -10.90
C LEU A 64 -14.24 4.46 -11.96
N GLU A 65 -13.96 4.00 -13.18
CA GLU A 65 -14.99 3.67 -14.17
C GLU A 65 -15.77 2.42 -13.77
N ASN A 66 -15.14 1.50 -13.04
CA ASN A 66 -15.79 0.32 -12.49
C ASN A 66 -16.56 0.69 -11.20
N PRO A 67 -17.92 0.52 -11.16
CA PRO A 67 -18.72 0.92 -10.01
C PRO A 67 -18.33 0.21 -8.70
N THR A 68 -17.92 -1.05 -8.78
CA THR A 68 -17.51 -1.84 -7.61
C THR A 68 -16.21 -1.32 -7.02
N LEU A 69 -15.21 -1.04 -7.85
CA LEU A 69 -13.93 -0.46 -7.40
C LEU A 69 -14.12 0.98 -6.89
N LYS A 70 -14.94 1.78 -7.59
CA LYS A 70 -15.29 3.14 -7.17
C LYS A 70 -15.89 3.15 -5.76
N LYS A 71 -16.87 2.26 -5.51
CA LYS A 71 -17.46 2.13 -4.18
C LYS A 71 -16.41 1.69 -3.14
N ALA A 72 -15.60 0.69 -3.45
CA ALA A 72 -14.58 0.20 -2.53
C ALA A 72 -13.57 1.29 -2.14
N TYR A 73 -13.10 2.10 -3.10
CA TYR A 73 -12.21 3.23 -2.81
C TYR A 73 -12.93 4.38 -2.10
N ALA A 74 -14.23 4.60 -2.35
CA ALA A 74 -15.02 5.58 -1.63
C ALA A 74 -15.20 5.19 -0.15
N ASP A 75 -15.49 3.92 0.12
CA ASP A 75 -15.63 3.40 1.49
C ASP A 75 -14.31 3.53 2.28
N GLU A 76 -13.16 3.27 1.65
CA GLU A 76 -11.85 3.48 2.27
C GLU A 76 -11.52 4.98 2.46
N ALA A 77 -11.86 5.82 1.50
CA ALA A 77 -11.67 7.26 1.57
C ALA A 77 -12.50 7.90 2.69
N ALA A 78 -13.72 7.41 2.94
CA ALA A 78 -14.60 7.90 4.00
C ALA A 78 -13.98 7.78 5.41
N LYS A 79 -13.08 6.83 5.61
CA LYS A 79 -12.33 6.66 6.88
C LYS A 79 -11.25 7.72 7.08
N ARG A 80 -10.96 8.56 6.06
CA ARG A 80 -9.84 9.52 6.05
C ARG A 80 -10.33 10.92 5.66
N PRO A 81 -10.51 11.85 6.59
CA PRO A 81 -11.00 13.20 6.30
C PRO A 81 -10.17 13.91 5.21
N GLY A 82 -10.85 14.44 4.19
CA GLY A 82 -10.21 15.18 3.09
C GLY A 82 -9.56 14.33 2.00
N VAL A 83 -9.76 13.01 2.01
CA VAL A 83 -9.31 12.10 0.97
C VAL A 83 -10.50 11.72 0.08
N SER A 84 -10.33 11.81 -1.24
CA SER A 84 -11.32 11.32 -2.21
C SER A 84 -11.01 9.90 -2.65
N ALA A 85 -12.00 9.19 -3.24
CA ALA A 85 -11.78 7.87 -3.84
C ALA A 85 -10.64 7.87 -4.87
N TYR A 86 -10.51 8.96 -5.64
CA TYR A 86 -9.43 9.15 -6.61
C TYR A 86 -8.04 9.21 -5.96
N ILE A 87 -7.92 10.00 -4.89
CA ILE A 87 -6.67 10.10 -4.13
C ILE A 87 -6.34 8.76 -3.47
N MET A 88 -7.36 8.03 -3.00
CA MET A 88 -7.19 6.71 -2.40
C MET A 88 -6.66 5.69 -3.40
N ALA A 89 -7.22 5.66 -4.63
CA ALA A 89 -6.76 4.78 -5.70
C ALA A 89 -5.31 5.10 -6.15
N ILE A 90 -4.93 6.38 -6.20
CA ILE A 90 -3.54 6.78 -6.47
C ILE A 90 -2.60 6.29 -5.35
N ALA A 91 -2.99 6.47 -4.10
CA ALA A 91 -2.18 6.05 -2.96
C ALA A 91 -1.98 4.54 -2.93
N ASP A 92 -3.02 3.79 -3.25
CA ASP A 92 -3.02 2.33 -3.36
C ASP A 92 -2.02 1.85 -4.45
N TYR A 93 -2.09 2.46 -5.64
CA TYR A 93 -1.16 2.13 -6.74
C TYR A 93 0.32 2.44 -6.39
N LEU A 94 0.55 3.51 -5.65
CA LEU A 94 1.92 3.96 -5.34
C LEU A 94 2.58 3.19 -4.21
N LYS A 95 1.79 2.59 -3.32
CA LYS A 95 2.25 1.87 -2.14
C LYS A 95 1.93 0.39 -2.28
N ALA A 96 2.94 -0.44 -2.29
CA ALA A 96 2.78 -1.88 -2.17
C ALA A 96 2.42 -2.26 -0.72
N PRO A 97 1.77 -3.42 -0.51
CA PRO A 97 1.56 -3.96 0.82
C PRO A 97 2.88 -4.18 1.56
N VAL A 98 2.83 -4.22 2.88
CA VAL A 98 3.99 -4.48 3.73
C VAL A 98 3.70 -5.71 4.57
N ILE A 99 4.59 -6.71 4.50
CA ILE A 99 4.52 -7.89 5.36
C ILE A 99 5.29 -7.55 6.64
N ASP A 100 4.55 -7.22 7.69
CA ASP A 100 5.13 -6.78 8.96
C ASP A 100 5.75 -7.98 9.68
N ARG A 101 4.96 -9.02 9.92
CA ARG A 101 5.38 -10.19 10.71
C ARG A 101 4.92 -11.50 10.06
N ILE A 102 5.78 -12.51 10.12
CA ILE A 102 5.47 -13.91 9.84
C ILE A 102 5.70 -14.66 11.14
N ASP A 103 4.66 -15.23 11.71
CA ASP A 103 4.70 -15.97 12.95
C ASP A 103 4.63 -17.46 12.65
N THR A 104 5.72 -18.14 12.92
CA THR A 104 5.91 -19.57 12.68
C THR A 104 5.94 -20.37 13.97
N SER A 105 5.59 -19.77 15.12
CA SER A 105 5.67 -20.44 16.43
C SER A 105 4.84 -21.71 16.53
N ALA A 106 3.76 -21.81 15.74
CA ALA A 106 2.89 -22.99 15.64
C ALA A 106 3.25 -23.93 14.47
N TYR A 107 4.38 -23.68 13.80
CA TYR A 107 4.85 -24.50 12.69
C TYR A 107 6.09 -25.31 13.10
N THR A 108 5.96 -26.61 13.20
CA THR A 108 7.05 -27.55 13.53
C THR A 108 7.46 -28.41 12.35
N GLY A 109 6.66 -28.41 11.28
CA GLY A 109 6.84 -29.26 10.11
C GLY A 109 6.50 -30.75 10.33
N ALA A 110 6.12 -31.12 11.55
CA ALA A 110 5.87 -32.52 11.92
C ALA A 110 4.48 -33.01 11.49
N HIS A 111 3.53 -32.09 11.33
CA HIS A 111 2.13 -32.43 11.06
C HIS A 111 1.53 -31.54 9.98
N ASN A 112 0.57 -32.07 9.23
CA ASN A 112 -0.35 -31.28 8.41
C ASN A 112 -1.34 -30.56 9.33
N GLY A 113 -1.85 -29.41 8.86
CA GLY A 113 -2.80 -28.61 9.64
C GLY A 113 -2.15 -27.63 10.59
N GLU A 114 -0.82 -27.54 10.62
CA GLU A 114 -0.10 -26.51 11.38
C GLU A 114 -0.34 -25.11 10.79
N LYS A 115 -0.28 -24.08 11.62
CA LYS A 115 -0.65 -22.73 11.21
C LYS A 115 0.55 -21.78 11.17
N ILE A 116 0.61 -20.98 10.11
CA ILE A 116 1.55 -19.87 9.97
C ILE A 116 0.70 -18.60 9.92
N ALA A 117 0.88 -17.70 10.90
CA ALA A 117 0.15 -16.44 10.95
C ALA A 117 0.98 -15.30 10.35
N ILE A 118 0.34 -14.48 9.50
CA ILE A 118 1.00 -13.43 8.74
C ILE A 118 0.27 -12.12 8.96
N GLU A 119 0.98 -11.10 9.38
CA GLU A 119 0.48 -9.73 9.51
C GLU A 119 0.91 -8.93 8.29
N VAL A 120 -0.07 -8.43 7.53
CA VAL A 120 0.15 -7.65 6.33
C VAL A 120 -0.63 -6.35 6.42
N ALA A 121 0.06 -5.24 6.26
CA ALA A 121 -0.54 -3.91 6.19
C ALA A 121 -0.55 -3.39 4.75
N ASP A 122 -1.59 -2.62 4.40
CA ASP A 122 -1.70 -1.97 3.11
C ASP A 122 -2.41 -0.62 3.21
N ALA A 123 -2.23 0.21 2.19
CA ALA A 123 -2.88 1.51 2.09
C ALA A 123 -4.40 1.41 1.92
N SER A 124 -4.88 0.34 1.26
CA SER A 124 -6.29 0.07 0.98
C SER A 124 -6.67 -1.34 1.44
N LYS A 125 -6.40 -2.35 0.62
CA LYS A 125 -6.79 -3.73 0.93
C LYS A 125 -5.82 -4.74 0.29
N VAL A 126 -5.29 -5.63 1.11
CA VAL A 126 -4.60 -6.84 0.64
C VAL A 126 -5.64 -7.79 0.03
N MET A 127 -5.39 -8.24 -1.20
CA MET A 127 -6.31 -9.10 -1.94
C MET A 127 -5.99 -10.58 -1.72
N THR A 128 -4.70 -10.93 -1.79
CA THR A 128 -4.25 -12.31 -1.62
C THR A 128 -2.93 -12.36 -0.86
N VAL A 129 -2.78 -13.39 -0.05
CA VAL A 129 -1.50 -13.76 0.55
C VAL A 129 -1.24 -15.23 0.23
N LYS A 130 -0.09 -15.50 -0.37
CA LYS A 130 0.37 -16.86 -0.68
C LYS A 130 1.58 -17.19 0.16
N VAL A 131 1.65 -18.44 0.57
CA VAL A 131 2.79 -18.99 1.31
C VAL A 131 3.39 -20.12 0.49
N LYS A 132 4.69 -20.09 0.34
CA LYS A 132 5.47 -21.17 -0.27
C LYS A 132 6.53 -21.61 0.73
N ILE A 133 6.57 -22.91 0.98
CA ILE A 133 7.55 -23.54 1.86
C ILE A 133 8.52 -24.33 0.99
N VAL A 134 9.81 -24.08 1.18
CA VAL A 134 10.88 -24.77 0.46
C VAL A 134 11.87 -25.37 1.44
N ALA A 135 12.40 -26.52 1.12
CA ALA A 135 13.43 -27.19 1.90
C ALA A 135 14.78 -26.45 1.76
N ALA A 136 15.76 -26.80 2.60
CA ALA A 136 17.09 -26.22 2.60
C ALA A 136 17.80 -26.33 1.24
N ASN A 137 17.49 -27.35 0.44
CA ASN A 137 18.00 -27.54 -0.92
C ASN A 137 17.20 -26.76 -1.99
N ASN A 138 16.30 -25.84 -1.59
CA ASN A 138 15.36 -25.07 -2.42
C ASN A 138 14.32 -25.90 -3.19
N SER A 139 14.12 -27.18 -2.87
CA SER A 139 12.99 -27.93 -3.40
C SER A 139 11.67 -27.42 -2.77
N ALA A 140 10.63 -27.27 -3.59
CA ALA A 140 9.31 -26.86 -3.08
C ALA A 140 8.69 -28.02 -2.29
N ILE A 141 8.24 -27.74 -1.07
CA ILE A 141 7.49 -28.66 -0.22
C ILE A 141 6.00 -28.47 -0.49
N GLU A 142 5.53 -27.25 -0.33
CA GLU A 142 4.13 -26.88 -0.59
C GLU A 142 4.00 -25.40 -0.94
N GLU A 143 2.89 -25.06 -1.59
CA GLU A 143 2.50 -23.69 -1.86
C GLU A 143 0.97 -23.57 -1.79
N GLY A 144 0.46 -22.53 -1.15
CA GLY A 144 -0.98 -22.30 -1.06
C GLY A 144 -1.35 -20.88 -0.65
N ALA A 145 -2.66 -20.61 -0.68
CA ALA A 145 -3.20 -19.33 -0.26
C ALA A 145 -3.50 -19.33 1.24
N ALA A 146 -3.16 -18.24 1.91
CA ALA A 146 -3.59 -18.00 3.27
C ALA A 146 -5.03 -17.45 3.30
N ALA A 147 -5.78 -17.76 4.35
CA ALA A 147 -7.12 -17.24 4.60
C ALA A 147 -7.06 -16.09 5.61
N LEU A 148 -7.89 -15.06 5.42
CA LEU A 148 -8.02 -13.98 6.38
C LEU A 148 -8.89 -14.43 7.56
N SER A 149 -8.33 -14.42 8.76
CA SER A 149 -8.98 -14.78 10.01
C SER A 149 -8.61 -13.79 11.11
N GLU A 150 -9.60 -13.19 11.76
CA GLU A 150 -9.41 -12.26 12.90
C GLU A 150 -8.39 -11.14 12.62
N GLY A 151 -8.37 -10.63 11.39
CA GLY A 151 -7.46 -9.54 10.99
C GLY A 151 -6.03 -9.97 10.65
N LYS A 152 -5.72 -11.27 10.69
CA LYS A 152 -4.45 -11.85 10.26
C LYS A 152 -4.66 -12.83 9.12
N TRP A 153 -3.66 -13.01 8.27
CA TRP A 153 -3.66 -14.04 7.26
C TRP A 153 -3.10 -15.32 7.87
N VAL A 154 -3.85 -16.41 7.79
CA VAL A 154 -3.45 -17.71 8.34
C VAL A 154 -3.32 -18.71 7.20
N TYR A 155 -2.13 -19.25 7.06
CA TYR A 155 -1.87 -20.38 6.19
C TYR A 155 -1.93 -21.66 7.01
N THR A 156 -2.65 -22.67 6.51
CA THR A 156 -2.72 -24.00 7.13
C THR A 156 -1.95 -24.97 6.24
N THR A 157 -0.95 -25.61 6.78
CA THR A 157 -0.07 -26.53 6.05
C THR A 157 -0.80 -27.79 5.62
N THR A 158 -0.42 -28.31 4.47
CA THR A 158 -0.99 -29.52 3.88
C THR A 158 0.03 -30.65 3.73
N ALA A 159 1.32 -30.34 3.86
CA ALA A 159 2.42 -31.29 3.74
C ALA A 159 3.30 -31.27 4.99
N ILE A 160 3.98 -32.37 5.23
CA ILE A 160 4.98 -32.53 6.28
C ILE A 160 6.33 -32.06 5.76
N ASN A 161 7.05 -31.29 6.56
CA ASN A 161 8.44 -30.90 6.31
C ASN A 161 9.37 -31.69 7.24
N ALA A 162 9.83 -32.82 6.79
CA ALA A 162 10.67 -33.72 7.58
C ALA A 162 12.03 -33.10 7.99
N THR A 163 12.48 -32.04 7.30
CA THR A 163 13.75 -31.36 7.57
C THR A 163 13.51 -29.86 7.73
N LEU A 164 13.11 -29.46 8.94
CA LEU A 164 12.74 -28.08 9.22
C LEU A 164 13.94 -27.13 9.11
N SER A 165 15.08 -27.53 9.67
CA SER A 165 16.28 -26.69 9.73
C SER A 165 16.80 -26.32 8.34
N GLY A 166 16.97 -25.00 8.12
CA GLY A 166 17.37 -24.43 6.84
C GLY A 166 16.25 -24.35 5.80
N SER A 167 15.05 -24.82 6.10
CA SER A 167 13.87 -24.56 5.26
C SER A 167 13.50 -23.10 5.26
N LYS A 168 12.88 -22.63 4.17
CA LYS A 168 12.48 -21.24 3.99
C LYS A 168 10.99 -21.12 3.76
N ILE A 169 10.41 -20.10 4.33
CA ILE A 169 9.03 -19.70 4.09
C ILE A 169 9.02 -18.39 3.31
N LEU A 170 8.49 -18.43 2.10
CA LEU A 170 8.29 -17.26 1.25
C LEU A 170 6.81 -16.86 1.31
N VAL A 171 6.56 -15.65 1.76
CA VAL A 171 5.22 -15.07 1.82
C VAL A 171 5.10 -14.00 0.75
N THR A 172 4.11 -14.13 -0.12
CA THR A 172 3.83 -13.16 -1.19
C THR A 172 2.46 -12.55 -0.96
N ALA A 173 2.40 -11.24 -0.79
CA ALA A 173 1.17 -10.46 -0.64
C ALA A 173 0.92 -9.63 -1.89
N THR A 174 -0.34 -9.55 -2.32
CA THR A 174 -0.79 -8.81 -3.49
C THR A 174 -2.00 -7.94 -3.13
N ASP A 175 -1.98 -6.68 -3.59
CA ASP A 175 -3.06 -5.71 -3.42
C ASP A 175 -3.99 -5.59 -4.66
N ARG A 176 -4.91 -4.63 -4.65
CA ARG A 176 -5.83 -4.37 -5.77
C ARG A 176 -5.14 -3.93 -7.06
N PRO A 177 -4.16 -2.99 -7.03
CA PRO A 177 -3.42 -2.61 -8.22
C PRO A 177 -2.47 -3.67 -8.76
N ASN A 178 -2.42 -4.85 -8.13
CA ASN A 178 -1.45 -5.92 -8.38
C ASN A 178 0.00 -5.54 -8.01
N ASN A 179 0.18 -4.67 -7.00
CA ASN A 179 1.50 -4.56 -6.39
C ASN A 179 1.78 -5.85 -5.61
N VAL A 180 2.98 -6.38 -5.80
CA VAL A 180 3.42 -7.63 -5.18
C VAL A 180 4.60 -7.36 -4.27
N VAL A 181 4.57 -7.90 -3.06
CA VAL A 181 5.69 -7.93 -2.15
C VAL A 181 5.94 -9.35 -1.69
N THR A 182 7.20 -9.72 -1.58
CA THR A 182 7.61 -11.02 -1.06
C THR A 182 8.57 -10.83 0.10
N LYS A 183 8.36 -11.60 1.18
CA LYS A 183 9.25 -11.67 2.34
C LYS A 183 9.61 -13.11 2.61
N GLU A 184 10.88 -13.37 2.83
CA GLU A 184 11.44 -14.69 3.13
C GLU A 184 11.89 -14.74 4.60
N ILE A 185 11.67 -15.87 5.25
CA ILE A 185 12.29 -16.22 6.53
C ILE A 185 12.89 -17.61 6.43
N THR A 186 13.98 -17.84 7.15
CA THR A 186 14.63 -19.15 7.29
C THR A 186 14.33 -19.72 8.67
N LEU A 187 14.05 -21.01 8.75
CA LEU A 187 13.68 -21.76 9.95
C LEU A 187 14.90 -22.42 10.61
#